data_5547c6ae477af6df8c269983a3a077a3
#
_entry.id   5547c6ae477af6df8c269983a3a077a3
#
_cell.length_a   1.000
_cell.length_b   1.000
_cell.length_c   1.000
_cell.angle_alpha   90.00
_cell.angle_beta   90.00
_cell.angle_gamma   90.00
#
_symmetry.space_group_name_H-M   'P 1'
#
loop_
_entity.id
_entity.type
_entity.pdbx_description
1 polymer ?
#
loop_
_entity_poly.entity_id
_entity_poly.type
_entity_poly.pdbx_seq_one_letter_code
_entity_poly.pdbx_strand_id
1 'polypeptide(L)'
;PPSIHFSRVSAFDQTRESERVVSERERERAKQRWEKMKTILSSETMDIPDSVTIKVHAKVIEVEGPRGKLVRDFKHLNLDFQLIKDPETGKKKLKIDSWFGSRKTSASIRTALSHVDNLISGVTRGFRYKMRFVYAHFPINASIGGDGKSIEIRNFLGEKKVRKVDMLDGVTIVRSEKVKDEIVLDGNDIELVSRSCALINQKCHVKKKDIRKFLDGIYVSEKSKIVEEE
;
A
#
# COMPACT_ATOMS: atom_id res chain seq x y z
N PRO A 1 -68.44 -6.52 32.09
CA PRO A 1 -67.33 -5.65 32.41
C PRO A 1 -66.22 -5.86 31.35
N PRO A 2 -65.82 -4.82 30.60
CA PRO A 2 -64.76 -4.97 29.64
C PRO A 2 -63.40 -4.79 30.32
N SER A 3 -62.47 -5.65 29.93
CA SER A 3 -61.09 -5.77 30.32
C SER A 3 -60.26 -4.56 29.96
N ILE A 4 -59.67 -3.95 30.98
CA ILE A 4 -58.63 -2.92 30.87
C ILE A 4 -57.30 -3.64 30.66
N HIS A 5 -56.87 -3.77 29.38
CA HIS A 5 -55.54 -4.28 29.08
C HIS A 5 -54.99 -3.66 27.79
N PHE A 6 -54.87 -2.34 27.75
CA PHE A 6 -54.23 -1.71 26.56
C PHE A 6 -53.65 -0.33 26.89
N SER A 7 -52.64 -0.23 27.74
CA SER A 7 -51.92 1.05 27.88
C SER A 7 -50.50 0.99 28.44
N ARG A 8 -49.96 -0.22 28.71
CA ARG A 8 -48.61 -0.30 29.28
C ARG A 8 -47.47 -0.55 28.24
N VAL A 9 -47.82 -1.02 27.04
CA VAL A 9 -46.84 -1.29 25.98
C VAL A 9 -46.43 -0.04 25.23
N SER A 10 -47.31 0.95 25.09
CA SER A 10 -47.04 2.18 24.35
C SER A 10 -46.11 3.19 25.07
N ALA A 11 -46.07 3.17 26.40
CA ALA A 11 -45.20 4.09 27.17
C ALA A 11 -43.71 3.63 27.16
N PHE A 12 -43.49 2.33 27.09
CA PHE A 12 -42.11 1.78 27.07
C PHE A 12 -41.45 1.92 25.69
N ASP A 13 -42.23 1.90 24.61
CA ASP A 13 -41.75 2.14 23.26
C ASP A 13 -41.45 3.62 23.01
N GLN A 14 -42.27 4.51 23.53
CA GLN A 14 -42.05 5.99 23.44
C GLN A 14 -40.78 6.42 24.18
N THR A 15 -40.45 5.83 25.33
CA THR A 15 -39.22 6.13 26.07
C THR A 15 -37.97 5.61 25.32
N ARG A 16 -38.03 4.44 24.73
CA ARG A 16 -36.92 3.93 23.91
C ARG A 16 -36.71 4.73 22.62
N GLU A 17 -37.76 5.18 22.00
CA GLU A 17 -37.69 6.00 20.79
C GLU A 17 -37.15 7.40 21.08
N SER A 18 -37.57 8.03 22.21
CA SER A 18 -37.00 9.28 22.69
C SER A 18 -35.52 9.18 23.05
N GLU A 19 -35.09 8.10 23.70
CA GLU A 19 -33.67 7.84 24.01
C GLU A 19 -32.82 7.62 22.73
N ARG A 20 -33.36 6.94 21.72
CA ARG A 20 -32.69 6.79 20.41
C ARG A 20 -32.53 8.12 19.70
N VAL A 21 -33.57 8.94 19.66
CA VAL A 21 -33.55 10.26 19.02
C VAL A 21 -32.58 11.22 19.74
N VAL A 22 -32.51 11.17 21.07
CA VAL A 22 -31.51 11.95 21.84
C VAL A 22 -30.09 11.48 21.53
N SER A 23 -29.87 10.17 21.52
CA SER A 23 -28.57 9.58 21.18
C SER A 23 -28.12 9.89 19.74
N GLU A 24 -29.03 9.92 18.77
CA GLU A 24 -28.72 10.31 17.39
C GLU A 24 -28.40 11.81 17.27
N ARG A 25 -29.16 12.67 17.94
CA ARG A 25 -28.86 14.10 17.99
C ARG A 25 -27.52 14.43 18.66
N GLU A 26 -27.17 13.68 19.69
CA GLU A 26 -25.83 13.80 20.33
C GLU A 26 -24.71 13.36 19.42
N ARG A 27 -24.91 12.26 18.69
CA ARG A 27 -23.95 11.79 17.68
C ARG A 27 -23.79 12.78 16.53
N GLU A 28 -24.89 13.37 16.06
CA GLU A 28 -24.83 14.42 15.03
C GLU A 28 -24.16 15.71 15.54
N ARG A 29 -24.45 16.15 16.78
CA ARG A 29 -23.76 17.27 17.40
C ARG A 29 -22.26 17.00 17.60
N ALA A 30 -21.90 15.79 18.03
CA ALA A 30 -20.52 15.38 18.14
C ALA A 30 -19.84 15.40 16.76
N LYS A 31 -20.49 14.87 15.72
CA LYS A 31 -19.99 14.87 14.33
C LYS A 31 -19.79 16.30 13.81
N GLN A 32 -20.76 17.19 14.01
CA GLN A 32 -20.65 18.61 13.65
C GLN A 32 -19.56 19.34 14.45
N ARG A 33 -19.36 18.99 15.72
CA ARG A 33 -18.28 19.55 16.55
C ARG A 33 -16.89 19.10 16.05
N TRP A 34 -16.77 17.83 15.59
CA TRP A 34 -15.54 17.31 14.98
C TRP A 34 -15.25 17.94 13.61
N GLU A 35 -16.29 18.21 12.81
CA GLU A 35 -16.14 18.90 11.52
C GLU A 35 -15.72 20.36 11.66
N LYS A 36 -16.07 21.02 12.76
CA LYS A 36 -15.67 22.41 13.03
C LYS A 36 -14.24 22.58 13.53
N MET A 37 -13.58 21.52 13.98
CA MET A 37 -12.18 21.57 14.41
C MET A 37 -11.22 21.34 13.23
N LYS A 38 -11.16 22.32 12.33
CA LYS A 38 -10.14 22.36 11.27
C LYS A 38 -8.89 23.03 11.81
N THR A 39 -7.76 22.35 11.75
CA THR A 39 -6.46 22.97 12.03
C THR A 39 -6.13 23.97 10.93
N ILE A 40 -5.63 25.15 11.29
CA ILE A 40 -5.29 26.21 10.33
C ILE A 40 -4.19 25.73 9.40
N LEU A 41 -3.12 25.19 9.98
CA LEU A 41 -1.96 24.65 9.26
C LEU A 41 -1.51 23.34 9.92
N SER A 42 -1.35 22.31 9.11
CA SER A 42 -0.67 21.07 9.49
C SER A 42 0.52 20.89 8.56
N SER A 43 1.71 20.76 9.11
CA SER A 43 2.94 20.61 8.33
C SER A 43 3.81 19.46 8.87
N GLU A 44 4.46 18.74 7.97
CA GLU A 44 5.51 17.78 8.29
C GLU A 44 6.68 17.97 7.33
N THR A 45 7.89 17.67 7.83
CA THR A 45 9.14 17.80 7.07
C THR A 45 9.86 16.45 7.00
N MET A 46 10.60 16.23 5.91
CA MET A 46 11.43 15.06 5.69
C MET A 46 12.80 15.50 5.17
N ASP A 47 13.87 14.92 5.68
CA ASP A 47 15.22 15.16 5.21
C ASP A 47 15.45 14.43 3.88
N ILE A 48 16.18 15.08 2.97
CA ILE A 48 16.55 14.53 1.67
C ILE A 48 18.03 14.14 1.74
N PRO A 49 18.39 12.88 1.45
CA PRO A 49 19.78 12.47 1.38
C PRO A 49 20.51 13.16 0.22
N ASP A 50 21.80 13.48 0.41
CA ASP A 50 22.61 14.21 -0.57
C ASP A 50 22.80 13.48 -1.91
N SER A 51 22.65 12.15 -1.90
CA SER A 51 22.74 11.29 -3.09
C SER A 51 21.55 11.40 -4.05
N VAL A 52 20.47 12.14 -3.66
CA VAL A 52 19.21 12.19 -4.41
C VAL A 52 18.83 13.62 -4.75
N THR A 53 18.37 13.82 -5.97
CA THR A 53 17.80 15.10 -6.43
C THR A 53 16.30 15.00 -6.57
N ILE A 54 15.58 15.88 -5.87
CA ILE A 54 14.11 15.96 -5.93
C ILE A 54 13.71 17.23 -6.67
N LYS A 55 12.81 17.09 -7.65
CA LYS A 55 12.15 18.18 -8.37
C LYS A 55 10.66 18.10 -8.12
N VAL A 56 10.04 19.23 -7.82
CA VAL A 56 8.60 19.35 -7.58
C VAL A 56 8.00 20.29 -8.62
N HIS A 57 7.09 19.79 -9.44
CA HIS A 57 6.36 20.56 -10.43
C HIS A 57 4.86 20.27 -10.37
N ALA A 58 4.05 21.28 -10.04
CA ALA A 58 2.57 21.16 -10.02
C ALA A 58 2.06 19.89 -9.31
N LYS A 59 2.59 19.59 -8.13
CA LYS A 59 2.28 18.37 -7.31
C LYS A 59 2.71 17.05 -7.96
N VAL A 60 3.54 17.08 -8.97
CA VAL A 60 4.26 15.92 -9.50
C VAL A 60 5.67 15.96 -8.94
N ILE A 61 6.05 14.90 -8.27
CA ILE A 61 7.39 14.77 -7.66
C ILE A 61 8.22 13.83 -8.52
N GLU A 62 9.35 14.34 -8.97
CA GLU A 62 10.38 13.58 -9.67
C GLU A 62 11.55 13.37 -8.71
N VAL A 63 11.98 12.16 -8.56
CA VAL A 63 13.12 11.76 -7.73
C VAL A 63 14.15 11.10 -8.63
N GLU A 64 15.36 11.64 -8.64
CA GLU A 64 16.49 11.16 -9.44
C GLU A 64 17.63 10.73 -8.51
N GLY A 65 18.15 9.55 -8.70
CA GLY A 65 19.19 8.95 -7.87
C GLY A 65 20.08 7.99 -8.65
N PRO A 66 21.00 7.28 -7.97
CA PRO A 66 21.99 6.43 -8.62
C PRO A 66 21.41 5.26 -9.43
N ARG A 67 20.21 4.78 -9.08
CA ARG A 67 19.54 3.67 -9.78
C ARG A 67 18.56 4.11 -10.87
N GLY A 68 18.37 5.41 -11.06
CA GLY A 68 17.50 5.96 -12.09
C GLY A 68 16.57 7.04 -11.58
N LYS A 69 15.48 7.26 -12.32
CA LYS A 69 14.49 8.31 -12.08
C LYS A 69 13.12 7.68 -11.84
N LEU A 70 12.43 8.14 -10.80
CA LEU A 70 11.05 7.78 -10.50
C LEU A 70 10.18 9.04 -10.45
N VAL A 71 8.94 8.94 -10.90
CA VAL A 71 7.97 10.04 -10.93
C VAL A 71 6.68 9.61 -10.29
N ARG A 72 6.10 10.49 -9.45
CA ARG A 72 4.81 10.24 -8.82
C ARG A 72 3.93 11.47 -8.84
N ASP A 73 2.64 11.28 -9.16
CA ASP A 73 1.64 12.33 -9.20
C ASP A 73 0.82 12.36 -7.89
N PHE A 74 0.75 13.56 -7.27
CA PHE A 74 -0.03 13.85 -6.07
C PHE A 74 -1.12 14.89 -6.32
N LYS A 75 -1.53 15.15 -7.57
CA LYS A 75 -2.54 16.15 -7.94
C LYS A 75 -3.88 15.94 -7.25
N HIS A 76 -4.22 14.69 -6.93
CA HIS A 76 -5.45 14.32 -6.24
C HIS A 76 -5.50 14.78 -4.78
N LEU A 77 -4.36 15.21 -4.19
CA LEU A 77 -4.27 15.65 -2.79
C LEU A 77 -4.24 17.18 -2.69
N ASN A 78 -4.97 17.71 -1.68
CA ASN A 78 -4.92 19.12 -1.31
C ASN A 78 -3.76 19.37 -0.34
N LEU A 79 -2.54 19.24 -0.85
CA LEU A 79 -1.28 19.43 -0.13
C LEU A 79 -0.39 20.37 -0.93
N ASP A 80 0.41 21.15 -0.22
CA ASP A 80 1.44 21.99 -0.81
C ASP A 80 2.81 21.40 -0.51
N PHE A 81 3.64 21.27 -1.56
CA PHE A 81 4.97 20.68 -1.49
C PHE A 81 6.01 21.78 -1.67
N GLN A 82 6.89 21.94 -0.69
CA GLN A 82 7.92 22.97 -0.68
C GLN A 82 9.30 22.34 -0.41
N LEU A 83 10.30 22.72 -1.20
CA LEU A 83 11.69 22.36 -0.96
C LEU A 83 12.34 23.50 -0.17
N ILE A 84 12.77 23.19 1.05
CA ILE A 84 13.41 24.13 1.96
C ILE A 84 14.88 23.72 2.13
N LYS A 85 15.76 24.71 2.23
CA LYS A 85 17.14 24.48 2.69
C LYS A 85 17.22 24.92 4.14
N ASP A 86 17.68 24.04 5.00
CA ASP A 86 17.95 24.37 6.39
C ASP A 86 19.05 25.42 6.47
N PRO A 87 18.83 26.54 7.14
CA PRO A 87 19.84 27.59 7.26
C PRO A 87 21.05 27.16 8.09
N GLU A 88 20.88 26.23 9.04
CA GLU A 88 21.96 25.79 9.94
C GLU A 88 22.80 24.66 9.33
N THR A 89 22.17 23.68 8.70
CA THR A 89 22.85 22.48 8.20
C THR A 89 23.09 22.49 6.69
N GLY A 90 22.45 23.42 5.96
CA GLY A 90 22.50 23.49 4.49
C GLY A 90 21.80 22.34 3.78
N LYS A 91 21.26 21.38 4.53
CA LYS A 91 20.56 20.20 3.98
C LYS A 91 19.23 20.57 3.36
N LYS A 92 18.90 19.89 2.28
CA LYS A 92 17.60 20.05 1.63
C LYS A 92 16.56 19.24 2.40
N LYS A 93 15.40 19.85 2.66
CA LYS A 93 14.24 19.21 3.30
C LYS A 93 13.02 19.38 2.40
N LEU A 94 12.20 18.36 2.35
CA LEU A 94 10.86 18.44 1.76
C LEU A 94 9.86 18.75 2.88
N LYS A 95 9.15 19.86 2.76
CA LYS A 95 8.06 20.26 3.65
C LYS A 95 6.75 20.06 2.90
N ILE A 96 5.78 19.47 3.58
CA ILE A 96 4.41 19.29 3.07
C ILE A 96 3.47 20.02 4.02
N ASP A 97 2.69 20.95 3.47
CA ASP A 97 1.75 21.76 4.20
C ASP A 97 0.31 21.45 3.77
N SER A 98 -0.61 21.47 4.74
CA SER A 98 -2.06 21.38 4.52
C SER A 98 -2.76 22.53 5.22
N TRP A 99 -3.37 23.39 4.43
CA TRP A 99 -4.13 24.57 4.90
C TRP A 99 -5.60 24.22 5.11
N PHE A 100 -6.15 24.59 6.26
CA PHE A 100 -7.55 24.38 6.64
C PHE A 100 -8.03 22.94 6.40
N GLY A 101 -7.12 21.99 6.61
CA GLY A 101 -7.36 20.58 6.36
C GLY A 101 -8.36 19.95 7.34
N SER A 102 -9.22 19.07 6.83
CA SER A 102 -9.95 18.13 7.66
C SER A 102 -8.98 17.09 8.25
N ARG A 103 -9.42 16.34 9.26
CA ARG A 103 -8.63 15.25 9.84
C ARG A 103 -8.10 14.25 8.78
N LYS A 104 -8.87 13.99 7.72
CA LYS A 104 -8.45 13.12 6.61
C LYS A 104 -7.35 13.76 5.78
N THR A 105 -7.42 15.07 5.52
CA THR A 105 -6.41 15.79 4.76
C THR A 105 -5.09 15.90 5.56
N SER A 106 -5.16 16.19 6.87
CA SER A 106 -3.98 16.18 7.72
C SER A 106 -3.31 14.80 7.77
N ALA A 107 -4.10 13.72 7.84
CA ALA A 107 -3.57 12.36 7.81
C ALA A 107 -2.89 12.01 6.48
N SER A 108 -3.32 12.62 5.36
CA SER A 108 -2.72 12.36 4.03
C SER A 108 -1.30 12.90 3.89
N ILE A 109 -0.88 13.86 4.73
CA ILE A 109 0.49 14.40 4.76
C ILE A 109 1.48 13.27 4.99
N ARG A 110 1.24 12.46 6.04
CA ARG A 110 2.12 11.33 6.39
C ARG A 110 2.17 10.28 5.29
N THR A 111 1.04 10.03 4.63
CA THR A 111 0.99 9.12 3.48
C THR A 111 1.82 9.64 2.31
N ALA A 112 1.72 10.93 2.00
CA ALA A 112 2.51 11.55 0.94
C ALA A 112 4.02 11.48 1.23
N LEU A 113 4.44 11.80 2.47
CA LEU A 113 5.83 11.65 2.91
C LEU A 113 6.34 10.23 2.76
N SER A 114 5.57 9.23 3.21
CA SER A 114 5.94 7.82 3.08
C SER A 114 6.08 7.38 1.62
N HIS A 115 5.27 7.90 0.73
CA HIS A 115 5.42 7.64 -0.70
C HIS A 115 6.69 8.26 -1.27
N VAL A 116 7.05 9.48 -0.84
CA VAL A 116 8.32 10.11 -1.26
C VAL A 116 9.53 9.35 -0.69
N ASP A 117 9.46 8.89 0.57
CA ASP A 117 10.49 8.04 1.18
C ASP A 117 10.68 6.73 0.40
N ASN A 118 9.58 6.12 -0.05
CA ASN A 118 9.65 4.94 -0.91
C ASN A 118 10.30 5.25 -2.26
N LEU A 119 10.04 6.41 -2.87
CA LEU A 119 10.74 6.82 -4.11
C LEU A 119 12.24 6.99 -3.87
N ILE A 120 12.64 7.67 -2.79
CA ILE A 120 14.05 7.85 -2.40
C ILE A 120 14.71 6.49 -2.18
N SER A 121 14.10 5.61 -1.39
CA SER A 121 14.59 4.25 -1.16
C SER A 121 14.68 3.44 -2.45
N GLY A 122 13.74 3.62 -3.37
CA GLY A 122 13.74 2.95 -4.67
C GLY A 122 14.89 3.37 -5.58
N VAL A 123 15.18 4.67 -5.65
CA VAL A 123 16.28 5.17 -6.50
C VAL A 123 17.68 5.00 -5.85
N THR A 124 17.76 4.78 -4.54
CA THR A 124 19.03 4.52 -3.83
C THR A 124 19.31 3.05 -3.67
N ARG A 125 18.42 2.31 -3.02
CA ARG A 125 18.61 0.92 -2.59
C ARG A 125 17.87 -0.09 -3.46
N GLY A 126 16.76 0.31 -4.09
CA GLY A 126 15.86 -0.61 -4.80
C GLY A 126 15.10 -1.54 -3.87
N PHE A 127 14.15 -2.28 -4.42
CA PHE A 127 13.29 -3.20 -3.67
C PHE A 127 13.47 -4.62 -4.18
N ARG A 128 13.57 -5.57 -3.25
CA ARG A 128 13.69 -7.00 -3.48
C ARG A 128 12.61 -7.74 -2.73
N TYR A 129 11.76 -8.47 -3.45
CA TYR A 129 10.73 -9.31 -2.88
C TYR A 129 11.04 -10.78 -3.19
N LYS A 130 11.07 -11.62 -2.15
CA LYS A 130 11.26 -13.05 -2.29
C LYS A 130 9.91 -13.75 -2.18
N MET A 131 9.61 -14.63 -3.11
CA MET A 131 8.40 -15.43 -3.08
C MET A 131 8.75 -16.92 -3.03
N ARG A 132 8.03 -17.67 -2.22
CA ARG A 132 8.18 -19.12 -2.07
C ARG A 132 7.03 -19.87 -2.69
N PHE A 133 7.36 -21.02 -3.30
CA PHE A 133 6.38 -21.98 -3.76
C PHE A 133 5.95 -22.86 -2.60
N VAL A 134 4.65 -22.90 -2.37
CA VAL A 134 4.04 -23.75 -1.35
C VAL A 134 3.18 -24.79 -2.06
N TYR A 135 3.45 -26.06 -1.83
CA TYR A 135 2.69 -27.17 -2.38
C TYR A 135 2.72 -28.36 -1.41
N ALA A 136 1.65 -29.15 -1.38
CA ALA A 136 1.54 -30.34 -0.55
C ALA A 136 2.00 -31.61 -1.31
N HIS A 137 1.47 -31.84 -2.51
CA HIS A 137 1.72 -33.05 -3.29
C HIS A 137 2.30 -32.76 -4.67
N PHE A 138 1.76 -31.80 -5.40
CA PHE A 138 2.19 -31.48 -6.76
C PHE A 138 3.26 -30.41 -6.78
N PRO A 139 4.54 -30.74 -7.09
CA PRO A 139 5.60 -29.75 -7.13
C PRO A 139 5.33 -28.71 -8.22
N ILE A 140 5.42 -27.43 -7.87
CA ILE A 140 5.22 -26.31 -8.77
C ILE A 140 6.50 -26.15 -9.60
N ASN A 141 6.38 -26.22 -10.93
CA ASN A 141 7.48 -25.98 -11.85
C ASN A 141 7.36 -24.57 -12.42
N ALA A 142 8.35 -23.72 -12.16
CA ALA A 142 8.44 -22.38 -12.71
C ALA A 142 9.59 -22.29 -13.72
N SER A 143 9.29 -21.79 -14.91
CA SER A 143 10.26 -21.43 -15.93
C SER A 143 10.25 -19.92 -16.10
N ILE A 144 11.41 -19.29 -15.99
CA ILE A 144 11.58 -17.84 -16.17
C ILE A 144 12.01 -17.61 -17.62
N GLY A 145 11.39 -16.63 -18.29
CA GLY A 145 11.81 -16.22 -19.62
C GLY A 145 13.24 -15.71 -19.64
N GLY A 146 13.94 -15.87 -20.77
CA GLY A 146 15.34 -15.46 -20.89
C GLY A 146 15.61 -13.99 -20.57
N ASP A 147 14.60 -13.14 -20.74
CA ASP A 147 14.69 -11.69 -20.44
C ASP A 147 14.42 -11.37 -18.96
N GLY A 148 14.10 -12.37 -18.12
CA GLY A 148 13.65 -12.13 -16.72
C GLY A 148 12.37 -11.32 -16.58
N LYS A 149 11.59 -11.19 -17.66
CA LYS A 149 10.35 -10.36 -17.69
C LYS A 149 9.07 -11.20 -17.68
N SER A 150 9.15 -12.49 -17.74
CA SER A 150 7.98 -13.37 -17.70
C SER A 150 8.27 -14.64 -16.92
N ILE A 151 7.22 -15.17 -16.30
CA ILE A 151 7.26 -16.45 -15.60
C ILE A 151 6.15 -17.35 -16.13
N GLU A 152 6.48 -18.60 -16.41
CA GLU A 152 5.55 -19.67 -16.74
C GLU A 152 5.47 -20.66 -15.59
N ILE A 153 4.29 -20.90 -15.10
CA ILE A 153 4.02 -21.79 -13.97
C ILE A 153 3.27 -23.01 -14.50
N ARG A 154 3.85 -24.19 -14.25
CA ARG A 154 3.34 -25.49 -14.71
C ARG A 154 3.09 -26.41 -13.51
N ASN A 155 2.22 -27.39 -13.70
CA ASN A 155 1.89 -28.41 -12.71
C ASN A 155 1.28 -27.86 -11.40
N PHE A 156 0.63 -26.70 -11.46
CA PHE A 156 -0.09 -26.18 -10.29
C PHE A 156 -1.30 -27.05 -10.00
N LEU A 157 -1.37 -27.68 -8.81
CA LEU A 157 -2.38 -28.66 -8.41
C LEU A 157 -2.55 -29.83 -9.41
N GLY A 158 -1.50 -30.21 -10.14
CA GLY A 158 -1.57 -31.27 -11.17
C GLY A 158 -2.26 -30.85 -12.47
N GLU A 159 -2.56 -29.59 -12.65
CA GLU A 159 -3.18 -29.08 -13.90
C GLU A 159 -2.16 -29.13 -15.05
N LYS A 160 -2.64 -29.56 -16.24
CA LYS A 160 -1.84 -29.51 -17.48
C LYS A 160 -1.69 -28.10 -18.06
N LYS A 161 -2.48 -27.15 -17.57
CA LYS A 161 -2.51 -25.76 -18.03
C LYS A 161 -1.25 -25.03 -17.62
N VAL A 162 -0.62 -24.33 -18.57
CA VAL A 162 0.48 -23.41 -18.29
C VAL A 162 -0.08 -22.04 -17.93
N ARG A 163 0.34 -21.49 -16.79
CA ARG A 163 -0.06 -20.16 -16.31
C ARG A 163 1.09 -19.20 -16.55
N LYS A 164 0.94 -18.32 -17.53
CA LYS A 164 1.92 -17.29 -17.86
C LYS A 164 1.59 -15.98 -17.16
N VAL A 165 2.60 -15.31 -16.63
CA VAL A 165 2.53 -13.98 -16.04
C VAL A 165 3.68 -13.16 -16.58
N ASP A 166 3.33 -12.02 -17.17
CA ASP A 166 4.33 -11.05 -17.62
C ASP A 166 4.51 -10.01 -16.49
N MET A 167 5.76 -9.62 -16.24
CA MET A 167 6.10 -8.62 -15.22
C MET A 167 5.80 -7.23 -15.73
N LEU A 168 5.59 -6.33 -14.78
CA LEU A 168 5.46 -4.91 -15.08
C LEU A 168 6.82 -4.30 -15.41
N ASP A 169 6.79 -3.15 -16.10
CA ASP A 169 8.01 -2.48 -16.55
C ASP A 169 8.96 -2.17 -15.38
N GLY A 170 10.25 -2.42 -15.60
CA GLY A 170 11.29 -2.17 -14.58
C GLY A 170 11.38 -3.23 -13.48
N VAL A 171 10.62 -4.34 -13.57
CA VAL A 171 10.71 -5.47 -12.64
C VAL A 171 11.38 -6.65 -13.33
N THR A 172 12.37 -7.23 -12.67
CA THR A 172 13.08 -8.43 -13.13
C THR A 172 12.85 -9.58 -12.17
N ILE A 173 12.70 -10.80 -12.73
CA ILE A 173 12.58 -12.04 -11.96
C ILE A 173 13.85 -12.86 -12.13
N VAL A 174 14.34 -13.38 -11.01
CA VAL A 174 15.45 -14.33 -10.97
C VAL A 174 15.09 -15.50 -10.05
N ARG A 175 15.53 -16.71 -10.37
CA ARG A 175 15.42 -17.85 -9.46
C ARG A 175 16.51 -17.76 -8.41
N SER A 176 16.17 -18.00 -7.14
CA SER A 176 17.14 -18.04 -6.06
C SER A 176 18.06 -19.26 -6.23
N GLU A 177 19.37 -19.04 -6.13
CA GLU A 177 20.36 -20.11 -6.12
C GLU A 177 20.51 -20.73 -4.73
N LYS A 178 20.24 -19.93 -3.68
CA LYS A 178 20.46 -20.32 -2.28
C LYS A 178 19.35 -21.23 -1.74
N VAL A 179 18.12 -20.98 -2.16
CA VAL A 179 16.94 -21.68 -1.64
C VAL A 179 16.16 -22.29 -2.80
N LYS A 180 15.88 -23.59 -2.69
CA LYS A 180 15.02 -24.29 -3.64
C LYS A 180 13.60 -23.74 -3.53
N ASP A 181 12.91 -23.66 -4.66
CA ASP A 181 11.52 -23.23 -4.77
C ASP A 181 11.25 -21.78 -4.29
N GLU A 182 12.25 -20.93 -4.52
CA GLU A 182 12.18 -19.50 -4.27
C GLU A 182 12.50 -18.70 -5.53
N ILE A 183 11.74 -17.64 -5.76
CA ILE A 183 11.98 -16.63 -6.79
C ILE A 183 12.17 -15.26 -6.15
N VAL A 184 13.01 -14.45 -6.75
CA VAL A 184 13.35 -13.11 -6.33
C VAL A 184 12.88 -12.14 -7.40
N LEU A 185 12.12 -11.12 -6.99
CA LEU A 185 11.69 -10.02 -7.85
C LEU A 185 12.42 -8.75 -7.41
N ASP A 186 13.15 -8.15 -8.33
CA ASP A 186 13.89 -6.92 -8.10
C ASP A 186 13.34 -5.78 -8.95
N GLY A 187 13.30 -4.57 -8.39
CA GLY A 187 12.90 -3.36 -9.10
C GLY A 187 13.11 -2.09 -8.28
N ASN A 188 12.97 -0.96 -8.95
CA ASN A 188 13.14 0.34 -8.30
C ASN A 188 11.83 0.87 -7.71
N ASP A 189 10.69 0.58 -8.34
CA ASP A 189 9.39 1.03 -7.85
C ASP A 189 8.70 -0.04 -7.02
N ILE A 190 8.45 0.27 -5.74
CA ILE A 190 7.76 -0.64 -4.80
C ILE A 190 6.37 -1.05 -5.30
N GLU A 191 5.64 -0.15 -5.99
CA GLU A 191 4.29 -0.45 -6.49
C GLU A 191 4.34 -1.45 -7.62
N LEU A 192 5.26 -1.29 -8.57
CA LEU A 192 5.41 -2.20 -9.69
C LEU A 192 5.91 -3.58 -9.25
N VAL A 193 6.87 -3.62 -8.31
CA VAL A 193 7.36 -4.89 -7.73
C VAL A 193 6.25 -5.61 -6.97
N SER A 194 5.58 -4.92 -6.05
CA SER A 194 4.52 -5.53 -5.24
C SER A 194 3.32 -5.98 -6.08
N ARG A 195 2.94 -5.21 -7.10
CA ARG A 195 1.88 -5.55 -8.04
C ARG A 195 2.24 -6.77 -8.89
N SER A 196 3.49 -6.87 -9.35
CA SER A 196 3.99 -8.06 -10.07
C SER A 196 3.92 -9.31 -9.20
N CYS A 197 4.33 -9.21 -7.91
CA CYS A 197 4.17 -10.30 -6.95
C CYS A 197 2.70 -10.69 -6.76
N ALA A 198 1.81 -9.71 -6.64
CA ALA A 198 0.39 -9.95 -6.51
C ALA A 198 -0.22 -10.64 -7.74
N LEU A 199 0.22 -10.28 -8.95
CA LEU A 199 -0.21 -10.94 -10.19
C LEU A 199 0.18 -12.42 -10.21
N ILE A 200 1.41 -12.76 -9.79
CA ILE A 200 1.85 -14.16 -9.67
C ILE A 200 0.97 -14.91 -8.66
N ASN A 201 0.78 -14.35 -7.46
CA ASN A 201 -0.04 -14.96 -6.42
C ASN A 201 -1.49 -15.19 -6.90
N GLN A 202 -2.12 -14.19 -7.51
CA GLN A 202 -3.49 -14.29 -8.01
C GLN A 202 -3.65 -15.30 -9.15
N LYS A 203 -2.64 -15.45 -10.01
CA LYS A 203 -2.63 -16.49 -11.06
C LYS A 203 -2.55 -17.91 -10.48
N CYS A 204 -1.92 -18.07 -9.32
CA CYS A 204 -1.78 -19.34 -8.62
C CYS A 204 -2.78 -19.51 -7.47
N HIS A 205 -3.93 -18.83 -7.55
CA HIS A 205 -4.97 -18.96 -6.55
C HIS A 205 -5.80 -20.24 -6.76
N VAL A 206 -6.07 -20.95 -5.66
CA VAL A 206 -6.89 -22.17 -5.65
C VAL A 206 -8.35 -21.80 -5.87
N LYS A 207 -9.00 -22.46 -6.85
CA LYS A 207 -10.41 -22.23 -7.18
C LYS A 207 -11.25 -23.47 -6.87
N LYS A 208 -12.49 -23.27 -6.41
CA LYS A 208 -13.49 -24.32 -6.15
C LYS A 208 -13.05 -25.39 -5.14
N LYS A 209 -12.14 -25.05 -4.22
CA LYS A 209 -11.65 -25.88 -3.12
C LYS A 209 -11.66 -25.08 -1.82
N ASP A 210 -11.66 -25.77 -0.67
CA ASP A 210 -11.54 -25.13 0.63
C ASP A 210 -10.12 -24.60 0.83
N ILE A 211 -9.99 -23.27 0.85
CA ILE A 211 -8.72 -22.56 1.02
C ILE A 211 -8.07 -22.77 2.40
N ARG A 212 -8.79 -23.29 3.39
CA ARG A 212 -8.24 -23.64 4.70
C ARG A 212 -7.41 -24.94 4.64
N LYS A 213 -7.75 -25.82 3.70
CA LYS A 213 -7.08 -27.12 3.52
C LYS A 213 -6.06 -27.07 2.40
N PHE A 214 -6.42 -26.49 1.26
CA PHE A 214 -5.56 -26.36 0.07
C PHE A 214 -4.79 -25.05 0.13
N LEU A 215 -3.62 -25.09 0.74
CA LEU A 215 -2.74 -23.94 0.95
C LEU A 215 -1.72 -23.74 -0.19
N ASP A 216 -1.85 -24.54 -1.26
CA ASP A 216 -0.94 -24.48 -2.40
C ASP A 216 -1.00 -23.10 -3.05
N GLY A 217 0.16 -22.56 -3.42
CA GLY A 217 0.29 -21.26 -4.03
C GLY A 217 1.71 -20.73 -4.04
N ILE A 218 1.86 -19.51 -4.53
CA ILE A 218 3.12 -18.75 -4.50
C ILE A 218 2.90 -17.53 -3.65
N TYR A 219 3.67 -17.38 -2.57
CA TYR A 219 3.48 -16.36 -1.56
C TYR A 219 4.75 -15.54 -1.34
N VAL A 220 4.58 -14.25 -1.05
CA VAL A 220 5.69 -13.40 -0.63
C VAL A 220 6.16 -13.83 0.75
N SER A 221 7.42 -14.25 0.87
CA SER A 221 8.06 -14.68 2.12
C SER A 221 8.80 -13.54 2.79
N GLU A 222 9.50 -12.73 2.01
CA GLU A 222 10.36 -11.67 2.52
C GLU A 222 10.30 -10.44 1.62
N LYS A 223 10.42 -9.26 2.26
CA LYS A 223 10.50 -7.96 1.61
C LYS A 223 11.76 -7.28 2.12
N SER A 224 12.73 -7.10 1.26
CA SER A 224 14.01 -6.47 1.57
C SER A 224 14.36 -5.39 0.56
N LYS A 225 15.48 -4.74 0.75
CA LYS A 225 16.11 -3.83 -0.21
C LYS A 225 17.21 -4.59 -0.94
N ILE A 226 17.55 -4.17 -2.17
CA ILE A 226 18.59 -4.83 -2.97
C ILE A 226 19.96 -4.58 -2.35
N VAL A 227 20.22 -3.30 -1.97
CA VAL A 227 21.43 -2.89 -1.26
C VAL A 227 21.06 -2.70 0.21
N GLU A 228 21.60 -3.53 1.09
CA GLU A 228 21.51 -3.35 2.53
C GLU A 228 22.63 -2.39 2.96
N GLU A 229 22.32 -1.41 3.80
CA GLU A 229 23.32 -0.61 4.46
C GLU A 229 23.93 -1.48 5.56
N GLU A 230 25.26 -1.68 5.53
CA GLU A 230 26.03 -2.27 6.62
C GLU A 230 26.09 -1.33 7.85
#